data_559eb8372470fb1d3ecf6ffff06cc7b2
#
_entry.id   559eb8372470fb1d3ecf6ffff06cc7b2
#
_cell.length_a   1.000
_cell.length_b   1.000
_cell.length_c   1.000
_cell.angle_alpha   90.00
_cell.angle_beta   90.00
_cell.angle_gamma   90.00
#
_symmetry.space_group_name_H-M   'P 1'
#
loop_
_entity.id
_entity.type
_entity.pdbx_description
1 polymer ?
#
loop_
_entity_poly.entity_id
_entity_poly.type
_entity_poly.pdbx_seq_one_letter_code
_entity_poly.pdbx_strand_id
1 'polypeptide(L)'
;MKKLILVTGGNGRFARVLKEKNKDLNLYFASKKECNILKLSSLEKIIKKIKPQIILHCAGLSRPMNVHEKNISKSIDLNIIGTANLVKIAKKNNLKLIYFSTGYVYAGTKGHYSE
;
A
#
# COMPACT_ATOMS: atom_id res chain seq x y z
N MET A 1 -1.82 -23.94 5.51
CA MET A 1 -2.06 -23.11 4.32
C MET A 1 -1.36 -21.75 4.43
N LYS A 2 -0.78 -21.30 3.34
CA LYS A 2 -0.17 -19.95 3.29
C LYS A 2 -1.25 -18.88 3.30
N LYS A 3 -1.04 -17.83 4.09
CA LYS A 3 -1.93 -16.68 4.13
C LYS A 3 -1.92 -15.95 2.80
N LEU A 4 -3.11 -15.56 2.32
CA LEU A 4 -3.23 -14.74 1.12
C LEU A 4 -2.96 -13.27 1.47
N ILE A 5 -2.07 -12.66 0.74
CA ILE A 5 -1.65 -11.27 0.91
C ILE A 5 -2.15 -10.45 -0.28
N LEU A 6 -2.99 -9.47 -0.03
CA LEU A 6 -3.38 -8.48 -1.02
C LEU A 6 -2.31 -7.41 -1.12
N VAL A 7 -1.72 -7.23 -2.31
CA VAL A 7 -0.72 -6.19 -2.58
C VAL A 7 -1.40 -5.05 -3.32
N THR A 8 -1.53 -3.89 -2.68
CA THR A 8 -2.01 -2.68 -3.35
C THR A 8 -0.90 -2.06 -4.19
N GLY A 9 -1.25 -1.36 -5.25
CA GLY A 9 -0.24 -0.81 -6.16
C GLY A 9 0.54 -1.89 -6.92
N GLY A 10 -0.17 -2.96 -7.33
CA GLY A 10 0.42 -4.16 -7.92
C GLY A 10 1.22 -3.94 -9.21
N ASN A 11 1.07 -2.77 -9.86
CA ASN A 11 1.82 -2.39 -11.05
C ASN A 11 2.98 -1.44 -10.75
N GLY A 12 3.22 -1.10 -9.49
CA GLY A 12 4.31 -0.24 -9.07
C GLY A 12 5.69 -0.93 -9.12
N ARG A 13 6.75 -0.14 -8.94
CA ARG A 13 8.13 -0.66 -9.01
C ARG A 13 8.42 -1.76 -8.00
N PHE A 14 8.11 -1.51 -6.73
CA PHE A 14 8.35 -2.48 -5.66
C PHE A 14 7.55 -3.77 -5.90
N ALA A 15 6.27 -3.63 -6.24
CA ALA A 15 5.40 -4.77 -6.50
C ALA A 15 5.90 -5.62 -7.67
N ARG A 16 6.43 -5.01 -8.72
CA ARG A 16 7.02 -5.75 -9.86
C ARG A 16 8.23 -6.56 -9.44
N VAL A 17 9.15 -5.97 -8.68
CA VAL A 17 10.33 -6.70 -8.17
C VAL A 17 9.91 -7.82 -7.23
N LEU A 18 8.95 -7.55 -6.34
CA LEU A 18 8.41 -8.56 -5.46
C LEU A 18 7.80 -9.74 -6.24
N LYS A 19 7.06 -9.45 -7.30
CA LYS A 19 6.47 -10.47 -8.16
C LYS A 19 7.52 -11.35 -8.84
N GLU A 20 8.60 -10.74 -9.35
CA GLU A 20 9.69 -11.48 -9.97
C GLU A 20 10.47 -12.36 -9.00
N LYS A 21 10.71 -11.87 -7.80
CA LYS A 21 11.56 -12.52 -6.79
C LYS A 21 10.80 -13.45 -5.85
N ASN A 22 9.49 -13.31 -5.77
CA ASN A 22 8.68 -14.11 -4.86
C ASN A 22 8.61 -15.57 -5.29
N LYS A 23 8.94 -16.47 -4.37
CA LYS A 23 8.81 -17.92 -4.57
C LYS A 23 7.88 -18.58 -3.54
N ASP A 24 7.71 -17.95 -2.40
CA ASP A 24 7.15 -18.62 -1.22
C ASP A 24 5.86 -17.99 -0.69
N LEU A 25 5.59 -16.73 -1.01
CA LEU A 25 4.41 -16.03 -0.49
C LEU A 25 3.24 -16.16 -1.47
N ASN A 26 2.04 -16.26 -0.90
CA ASN A 26 0.81 -16.25 -1.68
C ASN A 26 0.31 -14.82 -1.85
N LEU A 27 0.66 -14.19 -2.97
CA LEU A 27 0.43 -12.77 -3.25
C LEU A 27 -0.61 -12.58 -4.35
N TYR A 28 -1.55 -11.67 -4.11
CA TYR A 28 -2.47 -11.16 -5.11
C TYR A 28 -2.13 -9.70 -5.43
N PHE A 29 -1.63 -9.43 -6.62
CA PHE A 29 -1.26 -8.09 -7.07
C PHE A 29 -2.46 -7.39 -7.68
N ALA A 30 -3.05 -6.47 -6.95
CA ALA A 30 -4.19 -5.70 -7.41
C ALA A 30 -3.74 -4.45 -8.17
N SER A 31 -4.35 -4.22 -9.33
CA SER A 31 -4.17 -2.98 -10.08
C SER A 31 -4.96 -1.84 -9.42
N LYS A 32 -4.65 -0.61 -9.80
CA LYS A 32 -5.40 0.59 -9.37
C LYS A 32 -6.90 0.47 -9.72
N LYS A 33 -7.23 -0.13 -10.84
CA LYS A 33 -8.60 -0.32 -11.30
C LYS A 33 -9.37 -1.29 -10.40
N GLU A 34 -8.75 -2.41 -10.00
CA GLU A 34 -9.35 -3.39 -9.11
C GLU A 34 -9.42 -2.92 -7.67
N CYS A 35 -8.41 -2.18 -7.23
CA CYS A 35 -8.22 -1.78 -5.84
C CYS A 35 -7.90 -0.29 -5.78
N ASN A 36 -8.93 0.53 -5.93
CA ASN A 36 -8.79 1.98 -5.80
C ASN A 36 -8.84 2.38 -4.32
N ILE A 37 -7.69 2.73 -3.76
CA ILE A 37 -7.56 3.06 -2.33
C ILE A 37 -8.33 4.31 -1.91
N LEU A 38 -8.75 5.14 -2.88
CA LEU A 38 -9.57 6.33 -2.60
C LEU A 38 -11.06 6.01 -2.48
N LYS A 39 -11.47 4.78 -2.81
CA LYS A 39 -12.88 4.36 -2.77
C LYS A 39 -13.04 3.16 -1.84
N LEU A 40 -13.68 3.37 -0.68
CA LEU A 40 -13.97 2.30 0.27
C LEU A 40 -14.76 1.15 -0.38
N SER A 41 -15.71 1.47 -1.28
CA SER A 41 -16.48 0.47 -2.01
C SER A 41 -15.59 -0.44 -2.87
N SER A 42 -14.55 0.10 -3.50
CA SER A 42 -13.58 -0.67 -4.28
C SER A 42 -12.79 -1.62 -3.37
N LEU A 43 -12.36 -1.13 -2.21
CA LEU A 43 -11.63 -1.92 -1.22
C LEU A 43 -12.51 -3.05 -0.66
N GLU A 44 -13.74 -2.76 -0.31
CA GLU A 44 -14.69 -3.78 0.17
C GLU A 44 -14.94 -4.86 -0.88
N LYS A 45 -15.09 -4.48 -2.13
CA LYS A 45 -15.32 -5.40 -3.24
C LYS A 45 -14.16 -6.39 -3.42
N ILE A 46 -12.91 -5.88 -3.44
CA ILE A 46 -11.75 -6.76 -3.61
C ILE A 46 -11.53 -7.67 -2.39
N ILE A 47 -11.75 -7.16 -1.18
CA ILE A 47 -11.65 -7.95 0.05
C ILE A 47 -12.66 -9.10 0.04
N LYS A 48 -13.90 -8.85 -0.34
CA LYS A 48 -14.95 -9.88 -0.46
C LYS A 48 -14.62 -10.92 -1.54
N LYS A 49 -14.02 -10.47 -2.64
CA LYS A 49 -13.68 -11.34 -3.77
C LYS A 49 -12.56 -12.31 -3.43
N ILE A 50 -11.47 -11.84 -2.86
CA ILE A 50 -10.27 -12.66 -2.65
C ILE A 50 -10.05 -13.13 -1.22
N LYS A 51 -10.73 -12.53 -0.25
CA LYS A 51 -10.66 -12.89 1.19
C LYS A 51 -9.23 -13.00 1.71
N PRO A 52 -8.42 -11.93 1.62
CA PRO A 52 -7.04 -11.96 2.10
C PRO A 52 -7.00 -11.94 3.62
N GLN A 53 -5.88 -12.34 4.19
CA GLN A 53 -5.59 -12.20 5.63
C GLN A 53 -4.68 -11.02 5.93
N ILE A 54 -3.92 -10.58 4.93
CA ILE A 54 -2.93 -9.51 5.07
C ILE A 54 -3.07 -8.55 3.89
N ILE A 55 -2.92 -7.25 4.17
CA ILE A 55 -2.77 -6.22 3.14
C ILE A 55 -1.34 -5.71 3.19
N LEU A 56 -0.63 -5.83 2.07
CA LEU A 56 0.67 -5.18 1.86
C LEU A 56 0.44 -3.92 1.03
N HIS A 57 0.57 -2.76 1.68
CA HIS A 57 0.26 -1.48 1.05
C HIS A 57 1.46 -0.91 0.32
N CYS A 58 1.44 -1.02 -1.01
CA CYS A 58 2.46 -0.48 -1.90
C CYS A 58 1.95 0.67 -2.77
N ALA A 59 0.64 0.92 -2.78
CA ALA A 59 0.05 2.03 -3.53
C ALA A 59 0.40 3.37 -2.88
N GLY A 60 0.63 4.37 -3.71
CA GLY A 60 0.94 5.71 -3.24
C GLY A 60 1.62 6.51 -4.34
N LEU A 61 1.84 7.79 -4.07
CA LEU A 61 2.57 8.70 -4.94
C LEU A 61 3.91 9.03 -4.31
N SER A 62 4.99 8.46 -4.84
CA SER A 62 6.33 8.67 -4.32
C SER A 62 7.26 9.40 -5.29
N ARG A 63 7.03 9.22 -6.58
CA ARG A 63 7.89 9.82 -7.63
C ARG A 63 7.07 10.15 -8.87
N PRO A 64 7.49 11.15 -9.64
CA PRO A 64 8.59 12.10 -9.35
C PRO A 64 8.20 13.09 -8.24
N MET A 65 9.21 13.58 -7.51
CA MET A 65 8.99 14.47 -6.34
C MET A 65 8.26 15.76 -6.70
N ASN A 66 8.49 16.30 -7.89
CA ASN A 66 7.82 17.52 -8.35
C ASN A 66 6.28 17.39 -8.45
N VAL A 67 5.75 16.18 -8.54
CA VAL A 67 4.29 15.97 -8.53
C VAL A 67 3.70 16.33 -7.16
N HIS A 68 4.43 16.08 -6.07
CA HIS A 68 4.00 16.47 -4.72
C HIS A 68 3.90 17.99 -4.58
N GLU A 69 4.83 18.71 -5.17
CA GLU A 69 4.84 20.19 -5.14
C GLU A 69 3.76 20.78 -6.03
N LYS A 70 3.58 20.25 -7.23
CA LYS A 70 2.64 20.77 -8.22
C LYS A 70 1.19 20.35 -7.98
N ASN A 71 0.98 19.19 -7.37
CA ASN A 71 -0.35 18.66 -7.12
C ASN A 71 -0.42 18.07 -5.70
N ILE A 72 -0.44 18.97 -4.71
CA ILE A 72 -0.50 18.63 -3.29
C ILE A 72 -1.75 17.81 -2.97
N SER A 73 -2.90 18.17 -3.54
CA SER A 73 -4.16 17.45 -3.33
C SER A 73 -4.05 15.97 -3.69
N LYS A 74 -3.48 15.68 -4.85
CA LYS A 74 -3.25 14.29 -5.29
C LYS A 74 -2.32 13.52 -4.36
N SER A 75 -1.27 14.18 -3.88
CA SER A 75 -0.34 13.59 -2.91
C SER A 75 -1.04 13.26 -1.59
N ILE A 76 -1.84 14.18 -1.07
CA ILE A 76 -2.63 13.97 0.16
C ILE A 76 -3.62 12.82 -0.04
N ASP A 77 -4.38 12.85 -1.12
CA ASP A 77 -5.37 11.81 -1.41
C ASP A 77 -4.74 10.42 -1.43
N LEU A 78 -3.69 10.23 -2.21
CA LEU A 78 -3.07 8.91 -2.38
C LEU A 78 -2.27 8.47 -1.14
N ASN A 79 -1.49 9.36 -0.54
CA ASN A 79 -0.56 8.98 0.52
C ASN A 79 -1.17 9.02 1.92
N ILE A 80 -2.16 9.88 2.14
CA ILE A 80 -2.80 10.03 3.46
C ILE A 80 -4.18 9.39 3.47
N ILE A 81 -5.10 9.88 2.63
CA ILE A 81 -6.49 9.42 2.64
C ILE A 81 -6.58 7.96 2.19
N GLY A 82 -5.86 7.59 1.13
CA GLY A 82 -5.81 6.21 0.65
C GLY A 82 -5.30 5.24 1.72
N THR A 83 -4.24 5.61 2.43
CA THR A 83 -3.70 4.81 3.54
C THR A 83 -4.70 4.73 4.70
N ALA A 84 -5.35 5.83 5.06
CA ALA A 84 -6.39 5.83 6.09
C ALA A 84 -7.57 4.93 5.73
N ASN A 85 -7.99 4.91 4.47
CA ASN A 85 -9.03 4.00 3.99
C ASN A 85 -8.63 2.53 4.17
N LEU A 86 -7.38 2.19 3.90
CA LEU A 86 -6.86 0.84 4.11
C LEU A 86 -6.83 0.44 5.59
N VAL A 87 -6.48 1.38 6.47
CA VAL A 87 -6.55 1.14 7.92
C VAL A 87 -7.99 0.84 8.34
N LYS A 88 -8.96 1.62 7.87
CA LYS A 88 -10.37 1.39 8.16
C LYS A 88 -10.86 0.02 7.69
N ILE A 89 -10.54 -0.34 6.45
CA ILE A 89 -10.99 -1.62 5.89
C ILE A 89 -10.30 -2.82 6.55
N ALA A 90 -9.02 -2.69 6.88
CA ALA A 90 -8.28 -3.71 7.60
C ALA A 90 -8.87 -3.95 9.00
N LYS A 91 -9.17 -2.87 9.72
CA LYS A 91 -9.81 -2.95 11.05
C LYS A 91 -11.18 -3.64 10.96
N LYS A 92 -12.02 -3.21 10.02
CA LYS A 92 -13.37 -3.74 9.82
C LYS A 92 -13.37 -5.24 9.52
N ASN A 93 -12.40 -5.73 8.76
CA ASN A 93 -12.31 -7.12 8.31
C ASN A 93 -11.29 -7.95 9.11
N ASN A 94 -10.76 -7.40 10.20
CA ASN A 94 -9.75 -8.06 11.04
C ASN A 94 -8.53 -8.55 10.25
N LEU A 95 -8.03 -7.69 9.35
CA LEU A 95 -6.86 -7.97 8.52
C LEU A 95 -5.62 -7.32 9.11
N LYS A 96 -4.47 -7.95 8.92
CA LYS A 96 -3.17 -7.35 9.21
C LYS A 96 -2.80 -6.39 8.07
N LEU A 97 -2.39 -5.18 8.40
CA LEU A 97 -1.88 -4.20 7.45
C LEU A 97 -0.38 -4.03 7.62
N ILE A 98 0.35 -4.16 6.51
CA ILE A 98 1.77 -3.87 6.44
C ILE A 98 1.94 -2.64 5.55
N TYR A 99 2.52 -1.60 6.10
CA TYR A 99 2.75 -0.33 5.43
C TYR A 99 4.24 0.04 5.48
N PHE A 100 4.78 0.46 4.35
CA PHE A 100 6.17 0.90 4.27
C PHE A 100 6.30 2.35 4.72
N SER A 101 7.12 2.58 5.74
CA SER A 101 7.48 3.92 6.17
C SER A 101 8.66 4.45 5.36
N THR A 102 9.11 5.65 5.67
CA THR A 102 10.23 6.32 5.01
C THR A 102 11.29 6.75 6.02
N GLY A 103 12.55 6.69 5.61
CA GLY A 103 13.66 7.25 6.38
C GLY A 103 13.74 8.78 6.37
N TYR A 104 12.97 9.45 5.52
CA TYR A 104 12.96 10.91 5.42
C TYR A 104 12.39 11.63 6.64
N VAL A 105 11.80 10.91 7.60
CA VAL A 105 11.38 11.45 8.88
C VAL A 105 12.56 11.80 9.80
N TYR A 106 13.74 11.29 9.50
CA TYR A 106 14.98 11.54 10.26
C TYR A 106 15.80 12.64 9.61
N ALA A 107 16.50 13.42 10.44
CA ALA A 107 17.33 14.51 9.95
C ALA A 107 18.53 14.06 9.08
N GLY A 108 19.00 12.83 9.26
CA GLY A 108 20.10 12.27 8.48
C GLY A 108 21.49 12.74 8.93
N THR A 109 21.58 13.42 10.06
CA THR A 109 22.85 14.02 10.55
C THR A 109 23.63 13.11 11.48
N LYS A 110 22.97 12.18 12.17
CA LYS A 110 23.59 11.31 13.18
C LYS A 110 23.73 9.86 12.74
N GLY A 111 22.79 9.32 12.00
CA GLY A 111 22.66 7.88 11.78
C GLY A 111 22.18 7.13 13.03
N HIS A 112 21.90 5.86 12.88
CA HIS A 112 21.45 4.97 13.97
C HIS A 112 20.26 5.51 14.77
N TYR A 113 19.29 6.12 14.12
CA TYR A 113 18.06 6.61 14.75
C TYR A 113 17.20 5.45 15.27
N SER A 114 16.63 5.62 16.47
CA SER A 114 15.64 4.71 17.03
C SER A 114 14.21 5.12 16.61
N GLU A 115 13.30 4.17 16.62
CA GLU A 115 11.85 4.41 16.41
C GLU A 115 11.21 5.04 17.64
#